data_f3adbbcdadb1dd4380a886ab2f7c6b0a
#
_entry.id   f3adbbcdadb1dd4380a886ab2f7c6b0a
#
_cell.length_a   1.000
_cell.length_b   1.000
_cell.length_c   1.000
_cell.angle_alpha   90.00
_cell.angle_beta   90.00
_cell.angle_gamma   90.00
#
_symmetry.space_group_name_H-M   'P 1'
#
loop_
_entity.id
_entity.type
_entity.pdbx_description
1 polymer ?
#
loop_
_entity_poly.entity_id
_entity_poly.type
_entity_poly.pdbx_seq_one_letter_code
_entity_poly.pdbx_strand_id
1 'polypeptide(L)' 'MNAEVDLTGAKWFKSSRSSGTSGECVEVAHLDGGMVGVRDSKSPTGPALVFTPSEWDAFTAGVNHGEFDRI' A
#
# COMPACT_ATOMS: atom_id res chain seq x y z
N MET A 1 1.31 -1.96 12.66
CA MET A 1 2.00 -1.58 11.43
C MET A 1 3.47 -1.94 11.55
N ASN A 2 4.11 -2.32 10.47
CA ASN A 2 5.52 -2.74 10.45
C ASN A 2 5.82 -3.99 11.26
N ALA A 3 4.86 -4.90 11.32
CA ALA A 3 5.14 -6.22 11.83
C ALA A 3 6.17 -6.89 10.92
N GLU A 4 6.97 -7.80 11.46
CA GLU A 4 7.89 -8.57 10.65
C GLU A 4 7.10 -9.59 9.86
N VAL A 5 6.74 -9.23 8.65
CA VAL A 5 5.95 -10.05 7.76
C VAL A 5 6.81 -10.45 6.57
N ASP A 6 6.76 -11.71 6.22
CA ASP A 6 7.47 -12.21 5.05
C ASP A 6 6.75 -11.73 3.79
N LEU A 7 7.43 -10.90 3.02
CA LEU A 7 6.88 -10.35 1.79
C LEU A 7 7.29 -11.17 0.56
N THR A 8 8.00 -12.28 0.77
CA THR A 8 8.43 -13.14 -0.32
C THR A 8 7.20 -13.69 -1.04
N GLY A 9 7.18 -13.54 -2.36
CA GLY A 9 6.06 -14.02 -3.16
C GLY A 9 4.85 -13.10 -3.15
N ALA A 10 4.92 -11.96 -2.48
CA ALA A 10 3.82 -11.00 -2.51
C ALA A 10 3.56 -10.52 -3.94
N LYS A 11 2.30 -10.38 -4.29
CA LYS A 11 1.92 -9.90 -5.62
C LYS A 11 1.56 -8.43 -5.52
N TRP A 12 2.47 -7.60 -5.97
CA TRP A 12 2.34 -6.16 -5.91
C TRP A 12 1.61 -5.63 -7.14
N PHE A 13 0.71 -4.68 -6.93
CA PHE A 13 -0.02 -4.06 -8.03
C PHE A 13 -0.18 -2.57 -7.77
N LYS A 14 -0.41 -1.82 -8.84
CA LYS A 14 -0.62 -0.38 -8.79
C LYS A 14 -2.10 -0.09 -8.97
N SER A 15 -2.53 1.06 -8.44
CA SER A 15 -3.86 1.56 -8.73
C SER A 15 -4.00 1.84 -10.24
N SER A 16 -5.17 1.58 -10.79
CA SER A 16 -5.47 1.94 -12.17
C SER A 16 -5.43 3.46 -12.40
N ARG A 17 -5.44 4.23 -11.31
CA ARG A 17 -5.34 5.69 -11.37
C ARG A 17 -3.90 6.17 -11.43
N SER A 18 -2.93 5.28 -11.28
CA SER A 18 -1.53 5.68 -11.39
C SER A 18 -1.20 6.07 -12.81
N SER A 19 -0.48 7.18 -12.97
CA SER A 19 0.03 7.58 -14.25
C SER A 19 1.17 6.65 -14.64
N GLY A 20 1.08 6.01 -15.79
CA GLY A 20 2.08 5.06 -16.23
C GLY A 20 3.40 5.69 -16.65
N THR A 21 3.46 7.00 -16.80
CA THR A 21 4.64 7.67 -17.35
C THR A 21 5.53 8.31 -16.30
N SER A 22 5.00 8.60 -15.11
CA SER A 22 5.77 9.32 -14.10
C SER A 22 6.74 8.42 -13.34
N GLY A 23 6.44 7.15 -13.22
CA GLY A 23 7.20 6.24 -12.36
C GLY A 23 7.01 6.49 -10.88
N GLU A 24 6.20 7.45 -10.50
CA GLU A 24 5.97 7.82 -9.11
C GLU A 24 4.69 7.17 -8.63
N CYS A 25 4.76 5.87 -8.43
CA CYS A 25 3.60 5.07 -8.12
C CYS A 25 3.76 4.37 -6.78
N VAL A 26 2.64 4.14 -6.14
CA VAL A 26 2.57 3.34 -4.92
C VAL A 26 2.04 1.96 -5.30
N GLU A 27 2.65 0.93 -4.77
CA GLU A 27 2.21 -0.44 -4.97
C GLU A 27 1.63 -1.02 -3.70
N VAL A 28 0.63 -1.87 -3.87
CA VAL A 28 -0.08 -2.52 -2.77
C VAL A 28 -0.04 -4.02 -2.99
N ALA A 29 0.07 -4.78 -1.91
CA ALA A 29 -0.04 -6.23 -1.96
C ALA A 29 -0.98 -6.70 -0.86
N HIS A 30 -1.90 -7.58 -1.20
CA HIS A 30 -2.73 -8.25 -0.21
C HIS A 30 -1.98 -9.47 0.30
N LEU A 31 -1.80 -9.53 1.60
CA LEU A 31 -1.00 -10.54 2.27
C LEU A 31 -1.91 -11.48 3.06
N ASP A 32 -1.32 -12.57 3.55
CA ASP A 32 -2.07 -13.53 4.35
C ASP A 32 -2.64 -12.87 5.61
N GLY A 33 -3.78 -13.36 6.04
CA GLY A 33 -4.43 -12.84 7.25
C GLY A 33 -5.09 -11.49 7.07
N GLY A 34 -5.30 -11.04 5.84
CA GLY A 34 -5.93 -9.75 5.58
C GLY A 34 -4.98 -8.57 5.75
N MET A 35 -3.71 -8.83 5.96
CA MET A 35 -2.70 -7.76 6.03
C MET A 35 -2.51 -7.13 4.67
N VAL A 36 -2.05 -5.88 4.64
CA VAL A 36 -1.82 -5.16 3.39
C VAL A 36 -0.46 -4.51 3.43
N GLY A 37 0.34 -4.74 2.40
CA GLY A 37 1.63 -4.08 2.23
C GLY A 37 1.53 -2.91 1.28
N VAL A 38 2.30 -1.86 1.55
CA VAL A 38 2.37 -0.67 0.70
C VAL A 38 3.83 -0.30 0.52
N ARG A 39 4.24 -0.05 -0.70
CA ARG A 39 5.63 0.35 -0.98
C ARG A 39 5.69 1.32 -2.16
N ASP A 40 6.84 1.97 -2.28
CA ASP A 40 7.14 2.82 -3.43
C ASP A 40 7.63 1.95 -4.58
N SER A 41 7.01 2.08 -5.74
CA SER A 41 7.40 1.28 -6.91
C SER A 41 8.82 1.60 -7.41
N LYS A 42 9.33 2.78 -7.09
CA LYS A 42 10.70 3.15 -7.45
C LYS A 42 11.74 2.43 -6.61
N SER A 43 11.34 1.92 -5.46
CA SER A 43 12.26 1.26 -4.54
C SER A 43 11.69 -0.09 -4.15
N PRO A 44 11.61 -1.04 -5.10
CA PRO A 44 10.97 -2.32 -4.83
C PRO A 44 11.69 -3.15 -3.77
N THR A 45 12.96 -2.87 -3.52
CA THR A 45 13.74 -3.52 -2.47
C THR A 45 13.82 -2.67 -1.21
N GLY A 46 13.21 -1.49 -1.22
CA GLY A 46 13.18 -0.61 -0.05
C GLY A 46 12.14 -1.07 0.97
N PRO A 47 12.02 -0.33 2.06
CA PRO A 47 11.07 -0.70 3.10
C PRO A 47 9.63 -0.61 2.62
N ALA A 48 8.80 -1.51 3.13
CA ALA A 48 7.37 -1.49 2.90
C ALA A 48 6.67 -1.28 4.24
N LEU A 49 5.52 -0.60 4.20
CA LEU A 49 4.66 -0.51 5.35
C LEU A 49 3.69 -1.68 5.32
N VAL A 50 3.42 -2.27 6.46
CA VAL A 50 2.46 -3.37 6.56
C VAL A 50 1.36 -2.96 7.53
N PHE A 51 0.13 -3.08 7.07
CA PHE A 51 -1.05 -2.66 7.82
C PHE A 51 -1.86 -3.88 8.23
N THR A 52 -2.42 -3.84 9.43
CA THR A 52 -3.43 -4.82 9.83
C THR A 52 -4.72 -4.55 9.06
N PRO A 53 -5.64 -5.53 9.00
CA PRO A 53 -6.93 -5.30 8.34
C PRO A 53 -7.67 -4.08 8.87
N SER A 54 -7.72 -3.90 10.18
CA SER A 54 -8.44 -2.76 10.76
C SER A 54 -7.75 -1.43 10.48
N GLU A 55 -6.42 -1.41 10.49
CA GLU A 55 -5.68 -0.20 10.11
C GLU A 55 -5.95 0.16 8.66
N TRP A 56 -5.94 -0.82 7.78
CA TRP A 56 -6.18 -0.60 6.36
C TRP A 56 -7.60 -0.09 6.12
N ASP A 57 -8.59 -0.68 6.79
CA ASP A 57 -9.97 -0.25 6.65
C ASP A 57 -10.15 1.20 7.12
N ALA A 58 -9.56 1.55 8.24
CA ALA A 58 -9.65 2.93 8.75
C ALA A 58 -8.99 3.91 7.80
N PHE A 59 -7.82 3.55 7.27
CA PHE A 59 -7.09 4.42 6.35
C PHE A 59 -7.88 4.63 5.06
N THR A 60 -8.39 3.56 4.45
CA THR A 60 -9.12 3.70 3.19
C THR A 60 -10.46 4.41 3.38
N ALA A 61 -11.11 4.23 4.52
CA ALA A 61 -12.30 5.00 4.82
C ALA A 61 -12.00 6.50 4.90
N GLY A 62 -10.90 6.87 5.56
CA GLY A 62 -10.48 8.26 5.64
C GLY A 62 -10.18 8.84 4.26
N VAL A 63 -9.50 8.08 3.41
CA VAL A 63 -9.22 8.51 2.05
C VAL A 63 -10.52 8.76 1.28
N ASN A 64 -11.46 7.83 1.38
CA ASN A 64 -12.75 7.96 0.67
C ASN A 64 -13.56 9.15 1.14
N HIS A 65 -13.40 9.55 2.39
CA HIS A 65 -14.13 10.69 2.95
C HIS A 65 -13.37 12.01 2.79
N GLY A 66 -12.26 12.00 2.09
CA GLY A 66 -11.49 13.21 1.82
C GLY A 66 -10.67 13.72 2.99
N GLU A 67 -10.53 12.93 4.06
CA GLU A 67 -9.84 13.39 5.26
C GLU A 67 -8.35 13.63 5.04
N PHE A 68 -7.77 12.93 4.05
CA PHE A 68 -6.34 13.05 3.74
C PHE A 68 -6.08 13.79 2.45
N ASP A 69 -7.09 14.46 1.90
CA ASP A 69 -6.89 15.23 0.69
C ASP A 69 -5.91 16.37 0.93
N ARG A 70 -5.10 16.63 -0.08
CA ARG A 70 -4.17 17.77 -0.03
C ARG A 70 -4.97 19.05 -0.21
N ILE A 71 -4.62 20.03 0.59
CA ILE A 71 -5.26 21.34 0.56
C ILE A 71 -4.41 22.33 -0.21
#